data_36cfacc1141243d30a5912072bdf83cc
#
_entry.id   36cfacc1141243d30a5912072bdf83cc
#
_cell.length_a   1.000
_cell.length_b   1.000
_cell.length_c   1.000
_cell.angle_alpha   90.00
_cell.angle_beta   90.00
_cell.angle_gamma   90.00
#
_symmetry.space_group_name_H-M   'P 1'
#
loop_
_entity.id
_entity.type
_entity.pdbx_description
1 polymer ?
#
loop_
_entity_poly.entity_id
_entity_poly.type
_entity_poly.pdbx_seq_one_letter_code
_entity_poly.pdbx_strand_id
1 'polypeptide(L)'
;MFKFKIFAFITLMTFAFGIALVGDALAGEKVKLRSVMYGTKWEQINVGDEEGHVIAVYEAKGIDTNMQGKKFMDGWLYRESGLMDMNGKAGTWSAQGYGECTDRDGDKIFITWEGKKDKKETGEGTNAILKGTGKWQGIQGKGTWVAVPAVDNRWYSDGELEVELPR
;
A
#
# COMPACT_ATOMS: atom_id res chain seq x y z
N MET A 1 -65.50 25.10 -37.78
CA MET A 1 -64.62 25.79 -36.79
C MET A 1 -64.40 24.82 -35.63
N PHE A 2 -63.34 23.99 -35.73
CA PHE A 2 -63.02 22.94 -34.77
C PHE A 2 -62.08 23.50 -33.71
N LYS A 3 -62.53 23.46 -32.45
CA LYS A 3 -61.65 23.84 -31.29
C LYS A 3 -60.97 22.59 -30.78
N PHE A 4 -59.66 22.49 -31.04
CA PHE A 4 -58.80 21.46 -30.46
C PHE A 4 -58.51 21.81 -28.96
N LYS A 5 -59.00 20.94 -28.07
CA LYS A 5 -58.59 20.98 -26.65
C LYS A 5 -57.32 20.16 -26.50
N ILE A 6 -56.23 20.83 -26.20
CA ILE A 6 -54.96 20.18 -25.84
C ILE A 6 -55.06 19.73 -24.41
N PHE A 7 -55.12 18.41 -24.20
CA PHE A 7 -54.94 17.81 -22.88
C PHE A 7 -53.44 17.69 -22.60
N ALA A 8 -52.93 18.49 -21.69
CA ALA A 8 -51.56 18.35 -21.18
C ALA A 8 -51.53 17.20 -20.20
N PHE A 9 -50.94 16.07 -20.59
CA PHE A 9 -50.60 14.97 -19.67
C PHE A 9 -49.31 15.36 -18.93
N ILE A 10 -49.44 15.75 -17.68
CA ILE A 10 -48.28 15.90 -16.78
C ILE A 10 -47.97 14.53 -16.26
N THR A 11 -46.96 13.90 -16.85
CA THR A 11 -46.37 12.65 -16.33
C THR A 11 -45.48 13.02 -15.17
N LEU A 12 -45.97 12.80 -13.95
CA LEU A 12 -45.20 12.92 -12.71
C LEU A 12 -44.20 11.76 -12.65
N MET A 13 -42.98 12.02 -13.08
CA MET A 13 -41.87 11.09 -12.99
C MET A 13 -41.39 11.09 -11.54
N THR A 14 -41.89 10.17 -10.73
CA THR A 14 -41.38 9.89 -9.39
C THR A 14 -39.97 9.31 -9.52
N PHE A 15 -38.97 10.15 -9.37
CA PHE A 15 -37.60 9.76 -9.18
C PHE A 15 -37.51 9.04 -7.82
N ALA A 16 -37.61 7.72 -7.82
CA ALA A 16 -37.26 6.93 -6.65
C ALA A 16 -35.75 7.13 -6.41
N PHE A 17 -35.42 8.03 -5.52
CA PHE A 17 -34.08 8.14 -4.94
C PHE A 17 -33.84 6.82 -4.20
N GLY A 18 -33.16 5.88 -4.84
CA GLY A 18 -32.58 4.74 -4.18
C GLY A 18 -31.61 5.28 -3.13
N ILE A 19 -32.07 5.29 -1.88
CA ILE A 19 -31.16 5.43 -0.74
C ILE A 19 -30.26 4.19 -0.84
N ALA A 20 -29.09 4.36 -1.47
CA ALA A 20 -28.00 3.43 -1.27
C ALA A 20 -27.78 3.43 0.24
N LEU A 21 -28.14 2.31 0.88
CA LEU A 21 -27.65 2.00 2.21
C LEU A 21 -26.13 2.10 2.10
N VAL A 22 -25.58 3.25 2.49
CA VAL A 22 -24.20 3.37 2.84
C VAL A 22 -24.07 2.45 4.04
N GLY A 23 -23.72 1.19 3.76
CA GLY A 23 -23.37 0.26 4.81
C GLY A 23 -22.36 0.99 5.66
N ASP A 24 -22.54 0.98 6.98
CA ASP A 24 -21.56 1.47 7.93
C ASP A 24 -20.21 0.96 7.46
N ALA A 25 -19.38 1.85 6.94
CA ALA A 25 -17.99 1.55 6.68
C ALA A 25 -17.43 1.18 8.05
N LEU A 26 -17.27 -0.11 8.31
CA LEU A 26 -16.64 -0.59 9.52
C LEU A 26 -15.31 0.15 9.58
N ALA A 27 -15.16 1.02 10.55
CA ALA A 27 -13.93 1.77 10.74
C ALA A 27 -12.79 0.75 10.81
N GLY A 28 -11.91 0.78 9.81
CA GLY A 28 -10.82 -0.18 9.70
C GLY A 28 -9.98 -0.18 10.97
N GLU A 29 -9.49 -1.34 11.36
CA GLU A 29 -8.60 -1.43 12.52
C GLU A 29 -7.26 -0.77 12.17
N LYS A 30 -6.80 0.15 13.00
CA LYS A 30 -5.46 0.74 12.85
C LYS A 30 -4.41 -0.15 13.49
N VAL A 31 -3.43 -0.51 12.69
CA VAL A 31 -2.32 -1.38 13.06
C VAL A 31 -1.00 -0.65 12.89
N LYS A 32 -0.18 -0.60 13.95
CA LYS A 32 1.17 -0.05 13.89
C LYS A 32 2.16 -1.18 13.71
N LEU A 33 2.97 -1.09 12.68
CA LEU A 33 3.90 -2.14 12.28
C LEU A 33 5.33 -1.60 12.25
N ARG A 34 6.27 -2.47 12.56
CA ARG A 34 7.68 -2.30 12.22
C ARG A 34 8.13 -3.48 11.38
N SER A 35 8.64 -3.21 10.20
CA SER A 35 9.28 -4.19 9.33
C SER A 35 10.78 -3.98 9.41
N VAL A 36 11.53 -5.00 9.81
CA VAL A 36 13.00 -4.98 9.79
C VAL A 36 13.45 -5.78 8.57
N MET A 37 14.19 -5.13 7.68
CA MET A 37 14.49 -5.65 6.34
C MET A 37 15.97 -5.63 6.02
N TYR A 38 16.37 -6.48 5.06
CA TYR A 38 17.67 -6.48 4.42
C TYR A 38 17.55 -6.77 2.94
N GLY A 39 18.38 -6.12 2.13
CA GLY A 39 18.44 -6.34 0.69
C GLY A 39 19.03 -7.70 0.35
N THR A 40 18.39 -8.44 -0.56
CA THR A 40 18.84 -9.75 -1.03
C THR A 40 19.26 -9.76 -2.50
N LYS A 41 18.80 -8.76 -3.26
CA LYS A 41 19.16 -8.57 -4.66
C LYS A 41 19.21 -7.09 -5.00
N TRP A 42 20.16 -6.73 -5.87
CA TRP A 42 20.28 -5.39 -6.41
C TRP A 42 20.89 -5.48 -7.81
N GLU A 43 20.16 -5.00 -8.81
CA GLU A 43 20.63 -4.88 -10.19
C GLU A 43 20.31 -3.46 -10.67
N GLN A 44 21.30 -2.76 -11.22
CA GLN A 44 21.13 -1.36 -11.60
C GLN A 44 21.67 -1.07 -13.01
N ILE A 45 21.11 -0.01 -13.58
CA ILE A 45 21.53 0.59 -14.84
C ILE A 45 21.83 2.07 -14.56
N ASN A 46 23.00 2.54 -15.00
CA ASN A 46 23.31 3.96 -14.99
C ASN A 46 22.49 4.71 -16.04
N VAL A 47 21.80 5.76 -15.64
CA VAL A 47 21.02 6.59 -16.57
C VAL A 47 21.95 7.41 -17.47
N GLY A 48 23.07 7.90 -16.91
CA GLY A 48 24.15 8.57 -17.69
C GLY A 48 23.97 10.08 -17.85
N ASP A 49 22.93 10.66 -17.27
CA ASP A 49 22.68 12.11 -17.27
C ASP A 49 23.41 12.84 -16.14
N GLU A 50 23.50 12.20 -14.97
CA GLU A 50 24.21 12.70 -13.79
C GLU A 50 25.03 11.58 -13.13
N GLU A 51 26.09 11.96 -12.43
CA GLU A 51 26.91 11.03 -11.66
C GLU A 51 26.10 10.40 -10.51
N GLY A 52 26.04 9.08 -10.47
CA GLY A 52 25.32 8.33 -9.44
C GLY A 52 23.80 8.25 -9.65
N HIS A 53 23.30 8.67 -10.82
CA HIS A 53 21.89 8.47 -11.18
C HIS A 53 21.72 7.06 -11.77
N VAL A 54 20.93 6.23 -11.08
CA VAL A 54 20.70 4.83 -11.45
C VAL A 54 19.22 4.48 -11.36
N ILE A 55 18.80 3.57 -12.24
CA ILE A 55 17.55 2.84 -12.10
C ILE A 55 17.88 1.43 -11.65
N ALA A 56 17.26 0.95 -10.59
CA ALA A 56 17.54 -0.37 -10.02
C ALA A 56 16.29 -1.21 -9.84
N VAL A 57 16.46 -2.53 -9.98
CA VAL A 57 15.54 -3.56 -9.51
C VAL A 57 16.13 -4.18 -8.25
N TYR A 58 15.32 -4.32 -7.21
CA TYR A 58 15.80 -4.93 -5.98
C TYR A 58 14.80 -5.90 -5.35
N GLU A 59 15.33 -6.78 -4.51
CA GLU A 59 14.54 -7.61 -3.61
C GLU A 59 15.03 -7.43 -2.17
N ALA A 60 14.11 -7.48 -1.24
CA ALA A 60 14.40 -7.49 0.18
C ALA A 60 13.54 -8.50 0.92
N LYS A 61 14.01 -8.92 2.09
CA LYS A 61 13.32 -9.80 3.02
C LYS A 61 13.39 -9.26 4.43
N GLY A 62 12.42 -9.64 5.25
CA GLY A 62 12.39 -9.19 6.62
C GLY A 62 11.32 -9.87 7.44
N ILE A 63 11.04 -9.26 8.57
CA ILE A 63 10.02 -9.69 9.52
C ILE A 63 9.21 -8.47 9.94
N ASP A 64 7.89 -8.64 9.90
CA ASP A 64 6.95 -7.68 10.44
C ASP A 64 6.73 -7.92 11.92
N THR A 65 6.63 -6.86 12.69
CA THR A 65 6.31 -6.87 14.12
C THR A 65 5.14 -5.93 14.37
N ASN A 66 4.12 -6.43 15.05
CA ASN A 66 3.00 -5.60 15.48
C ASN A 66 3.39 -4.82 16.74
N MET A 67 3.50 -3.51 16.61
CA MET A 67 3.95 -2.62 17.70
C MET A 67 2.90 -2.41 18.80
N GLN A 68 1.71 -2.99 18.66
CA GLN A 68 0.61 -2.93 19.64
C GLN A 68 0.44 -4.25 20.41
N GLY A 69 1.32 -5.24 20.18
CA GLY A 69 1.28 -6.54 20.83
C GLY A 69 0.14 -7.45 20.36
N LYS A 70 -0.46 -7.17 19.18
CA LYS A 70 -1.50 -8.00 18.58
C LYS A 70 -0.88 -9.07 17.70
N LYS A 71 -1.61 -10.18 17.45
CA LYS A 71 -1.11 -11.31 16.64
C LYS A 71 -1.10 -11.03 15.13
N PHE A 72 -1.94 -10.10 14.66
CA PHE A 72 -1.99 -9.73 13.25
C PHE A 72 -0.68 -9.05 12.83
N MET A 73 -0.04 -9.58 11.82
CA MET A 73 1.27 -9.14 11.31
C MET A 73 2.38 -9.10 12.37
N ASP A 74 2.36 -10.03 13.36
CA ASP A 74 3.40 -10.16 14.36
C ASP A 74 4.26 -11.40 14.12
N GLY A 75 5.54 -11.21 13.83
CA GLY A 75 6.47 -12.25 13.46
C GLY A 75 6.17 -12.88 12.09
N TRP A 76 5.52 -12.13 11.19
CA TRP A 76 5.27 -12.58 9.82
C TRP A 76 6.50 -12.36 8.95
N LEU A 77 6.69 -13.27 8.01
CA LEU A 77 7.73 -13.08 7.00
C LEU A 77 7.30 -12.02 5.99
N TYR A 78 8.18 -11.08 5.74
CA TYR A 78 8.00 -10.04 4.73
C TYR A 78 9.00 -10.22 3.58
N ARG A 79 8.52 -10.08 2.37
CA ARG A 79 9.34 -10.02 1.16
C ARG A 79 8.82 -8.91 0.26
N GLU A 80 9.72 -8.16 -0.34
CA GLU A 80 9.37 -7.17 -1.35
C GLU A 80 10.28 -7.23 -2.56
N SER A 81 9.73 -6.72 -3.67
CA SER A 81 10.46 -6.47 -4.91
C SER A 81 10.04 -5.12 -5.44
N GLY A 82 10.97 -4.33 -5.91
CA GLY A 82 10.69 -2.98 -6.36
C GLY A 82 11.61 -2.47 -7.45
N LEU A 83 11.15 -1.38 -8.04
CA LEU A 83 11.94 -0.51 -8.92
C LEU A 83 12.29 0.75 -8.13
N MET A 84 13.51 1.20 -8.27
CA MET A 84 14.01 2.42 -7.63
C MET A 84 14.71 3.28 -8.67
N ASP A 85 14.38 4.56 -8.69
CA ASP A 85 15.08 5.62 -9.38
C ASP A 85 15.83 6.40 -8.31
N MET A 86 17.15 6.35 -8.34
CA MET A 86 18.00 6.89 -7.27
C MET A 86 19.06 7.83 -7.83
N ASN A 87 19.12 9.04 -7.30
CA ASN A 87 20.25 9.95 -7.51
C ASN A 87 21.14 9.94 -6.26
N GLY A 88 22.21 9.16 -6.32
CA GLY A 88 23.13 8.97 -5.21
C GLY A 88 23.85 10.25 -4.78
N LYS A 89 24.17 11.16 -5.73
CA LYS A 89 24.81 12.44 -5.45
C LYS A 89 23.85 13.41 -4.74
N ALA A 90 22.58 13.43 -5.13
CA ALA A 90 21.57 14.23 -4.46
C ALA A 90 21.09 13.61 -3.15
N GLY A 91 21.30 12.30 -2.95
CA GLY A 91 20.83 11.55 -1.82
C GLY A 91 19.30 11.34 -1.85
N THR A 92 18.71 11.37 -3.04
CA THR A 92 17.26 11.25 -3.27
C THR A 92 16.90 9.96 -3.99
N TRP A 93 15.68 9.47 -3.81
CA TRP A 93 15.15 8.36 -4.59
C TRP A 93 13.63 8.41 -4.63
N SER A 94 13.06 7.78 -5.67
CA SER A 94 11.67 7.35 -5.73
C SER A 94 11.63 5.86 -6.01
N ALA A 95 10.66 5.15 -5.45
CA ALA A 95 10.55 3.71 -5.62
C ALA A 95 9.09 3.26 -5.53
N GLN A 96 8.81 2.11 -6.17
CA GLN A 96 7.53 1.45 -6.12
C GLN A 96 7.71 -0.06 -6.25
N GLY A 97 6.76 -0.83 -5.74
CA GLY A 97 6.87 -2.28 -5.83
C GLY A 97 5.71 -3.04 -5.20
N TYR A 98 6.00 -4.30 -4.97
CA TYR A 98 5.09 -5.27 -4.39
C TYR A 98 5.70 -5.90 -3.15
N GLY A 99 4.88 -6.11 -2.13
CA GLY A 99 5.23 -6.83 -0.93
C GLY A 99 4.35 -8.07 -0.74
N GLU A 100 4.89 -9.05 -0.06
CA GLU A 100 4.24 -10.27 0.38
C GLU A 100 4.49 -10.45 1.87
N CYS A 101 3.43 -10.44 2.66
CA CYS A 101 3.47 -10.80 4.08
C CYS A 101 2.93 -12.22 4.22
N THR A 102 3.70 -13.12 4.82
CA THR A 102 3.32 -14.53 5.01
C THR A 102 3.21 -14.82 6.50
N ASP A 103 2.05 -15.30 6.94
CA ASP A 103 1.80 -15.67 8.32
C ASP A 103 2.38 -17.05 8.67
N ARG A 104 2.20 -17.47 9.92
CA ARG A 104 2.72 -18.76 10.43
C ARG A 104 2.06 -19.99 9.82
N ASP A 105 0.86 -19.84 9.28
CA ASP A 105 0.11 -20.93 8.63
C ASP A 105 0.38 -21.02 7.12
N GLY A 106 1.14 -20.04 6.58
CA GLY A 106 1.47 -19.92 5.17
C GLY A 106 0.48 -19.10 4.34
N ASP A 107 -0.57 -18.55 4.98
CA ASP A 107 -1.48 -17.63 4.32
C ASP A 107 -0.82 -16.28 4.10
N LYS A 108 -1.19 -15.60 3.00
CA LYS A 108 -0.47 -14.43 2.51
C LYS A 108 -1.35 -13.21 2.35
N ILE A 109 -0.74 -12.05 2.54
CA ILE A 109 -1.27 -10.75 2.13
C ILE A 109 -0.29 -10.14 1.13
N PHE A 110 -0.81 -9.67 0.00
CA PHE A 110 -0.06 -8.97 -1.03
C PHE A 110 -0.38 -7.49 -0.97
N ILE A 111 0.65 -6.68 -1.04
CA ILE A 111 0.54 -5.22 -1.01
C ILE A 111 1.23 -4.60 -2.22
N THR A 112 0.79 -3.42 -2.63
CA THR A 112 1.61 -2.48 -3.39
C THR A 112 2.14 -1.42 -2.45
N TRP A 113 3.28 -0.86 -2.80
CA TRP A 113 3.83 0.27 -2.09
C TRP A 113 4.53 1.21 -3.08
N GLU A 114 4.56 2.48 -2.69
CA GLU A 114 5.32 3.51 -3.37
C GLU A 114 5.89 4.47 -2.34
N GLY A 115 6.99 5.10 -2.67
CA GLY A 115 7.60 6.06 -1.77
C GLY A 115 8.79 6.80 -2.38
N LYS A 116 9.30 7.71 -1.60
CA LYS A 116 10.42 8.55 -2.00
C LYS A 116 11.25 8.98 -0.79
N LYS A 117 12.45 9.38 -1.09
CA LYS A 117 13.31 10.12 -0.18
C LYS A 117 13.73 11.39 -0.88
N ASP A 118 13.32 12.52 -0.35
CA ASP A 118 13.87 13.81 -0.73
C ASP A 118 15.20 14.04 0.04
N LYS A 119 15.60 15.24 0.27
CA LYS A 119 16.86 15.56 0.99
C LYS A 119 16.88 15.24 2.50
N LYS A 120 15.91 14.47 2.99
CA LYS A 120 15.80 13.99 4.38
C LYS A 120 16.64 12.73 4.58
N GLU A 121 16.88 12.33 5.83
CA GLU A 121 17.55 11.06 6.15
C GLU A 121 16.66 9.83 5.93
N THR A 122 15.34 10.01 6.00
CA THR A 122 14.34 8.95 5.91
C THR A 122 13.58 8.98 4.60
N GLY A 123 13.19 7.81 4.12
CA GLY A 123 12.18 7.66 3.06
C GLY A 123 10.78 7.60 3.65
N GLU A 124 9.79 8.01 2.88
CA GLU A 124 8.37 7.96 3.27
C GLU A 124 7.51 7.52 2.09
N GLY A 125 6.39 6.88 2.38
CA GLY A 125 5.52 6.40 1.32
C GLY A 125 4.18 5.89 1.81
N THR A 126 3.47 5.27 0.87
CA THR A 126 2.15 4.66 1.09
C THR A 126 2.17 3.19 0.69
N ASN A 127 1.22 2.44 1.21
CA ASN A 127 0.94 1.08 0.78
C ASN A 127 -0.55 0.82 0.69
N ALA A 128 -0.92 -0.19 -0.10
CA ALA A 128 -2.29 -0.66 -0.22
C ALA A 128 -2.31 -2.19 -0.32
N ILE A 129 -3.25 -2.82 0.37
CA ILE A 129 -3.48 -4.26 0.25
C ILE A 129 -4.14 -4.54 -1.08
N LEU A 130 -3.56 -5.43 -1.88
CA LEU A 130 -4.10 -5.90 -3.15
C LEU A 130 -5.06 -7.06 -2.97
N LYS A 131 -4.64 -8.04 -2.17
CA LYS A 131 -5.40 -9.28 -1.91
C LYS A 131 -4.78 -10.06 -0.75
N GLY A 132 -5.57 -10.99 -0.22
CA GLY A 132 -5.09 -12.04 0.68
C GLY A 132 -5.41 -13.43 0.17
N THR A 133 -4.77 -14.45 0.75
CA THR A 133 -5.06 -15.86 0.54
C THR A 133 -5.60 -16.51 1.80
N GLY A 134 -6.19 -17.69 1.69
CA GLY A 134 -6.70 -18.45 2.82
C GLY A 134 -7.62 -17.61 3.72
N LYS A 135 -7.32 -17.56 5.00
CA LYS A 135 -8.10 -16.79 5.99
C LYS A 135 -8.07 -15.27 5.79
N TRP A 136 -7.16 -14.77 4.95
CA TRP A 136 -7.05 -13.34 4.62
C TRP A 136 -7.76 -12.97 3.31
N GLN A 137 -8.48 -13.91 2.70
CA GLN A 137 -9.23 -13.63 1.48
C GLN A 137 -10.30 -12.55 1.74
N GLY A 138 -10.29 -11.49 0.94
CA GLY A 138 -11.18 -10.34 1.09
C GLY A 138 -10.66 -9.23 1.99
N ILE A 139 -9.47 -9.39 2.60
CA ILE A 139 -8.83 -8.32 3.35
C ILE A 139 -8.60 -7.08 2.48
N GLN A 140 -8.82 -5.90 3.04
CA GLN A 140 -8.56 -4.62 2.41
C GLN A 140 -7.80 -3.72 3.38
N GLY A 141 -7.08 -2.75 2.84
CA GLY A 141 -6.38 -1.79 3.69
C GLY A 141 -5.43 -0.90 2.92
N LYS A 142 -5.04 0.18 3.57
CA LYS A 142 -4.06 1.15 3.09
C LYS A 142 -3.30 1.74 4.26
N GLY A 143 -2.11 2.23 3.99
CA GLY A 143 -1.30 2.78 5.06
C GLY A 143 -0.21 3.71 4.58
N THR A 144 0.57 4.17 5.54
CA THR A 144 1.76 4.99 5.33
C THR A 144 2.94 4.32 6.02
N TRP A 145 4.14 4.65 5.56
CA TRP A 145 5.36 4.14 6.17
C TRP A 145 6.49 5.17 6.10
N VAL A 146 7.43 5.03 7.03
CA VAL A 146 8.69 5.77 7.06
C VAL A 146 9.84 4.77 7.19
N ALA A 147 10.73 4.75 6.20
CA ALA A 147 11.90 3.89 6.19
C ALA A 147 13.13 4.64 6.72
N VAL A 148 13.83 3.98 7.63
CA VAL A 148 15.05 4.49 8.26
C VAL A 148 16.20 3.54 7.92
N PRO A 149 17.25 4.02 7.24
CA PRO A 149 18.42 3.21 6.95
C PRO A 149 19.13 2.79 8.26
N ALA A 150 19.65 1.60 8.28
CA ALA A 150 20.49 1.05 9.33
C ALA A 150 21.86 0.69 8.74
N VAL A 151 22.62 -0.15 9.41
CA VAL A 151 23.93 -0.61 8.94
C VAL A 151 23.82 -1.81 7.99
N ASP A 152 24.81 -2.03 7.14
CA ASP A 152 25.00 -3.24 6.35
C ASP A 152 23.80 -3.61 5.46
N ASN A 153 23.34 -2.68 4.63
CA ASN A 153 22.22 -2.92 3.69
C ASN A 153 20.94 -3.38 4.40
N ARG A 154 20.72 -2.87 5.61
CA ARG A 154 19.51 -3.08 6.39
C ARG A 154 18.78 -1.77 6.59
N TRP A 155 17.50 -1.86 6.80
CA TRP A 155 16.65 -0.74 7.21
C TRP A 155 15.47 -1.26 8.02
N TYR A 156 14.82 -0.38 8.70
CA TYR A 156 13.49 -0.68 9.23
C TYR A 156 12.48 0.33 8.71
N SER A 157 11.24 -0.10 8.63
CA SER A 157 10.12 0.73 8.22
C SER A 157 9.08 0.72 9.30
N ASP A 158 8.75 1.88 9.83
CA ASP A 158 7.62 2.08 10.74
C ASP A 158 6.41 2.52 9.95
N GLY A 159 5.30 1.83 10.09
CA GLY A 159 4.08 2.10 9.35
C GLY A 159 2.82 2.05 10.19
N GLU A 160 1.79 2.71 9.69
CA GLU A 160 0.42 2.58 10.18
C GLU A 160 -0.46 2.10 9.03
N LEU A 161 -1.14 0.98 9.24
CA LEU A 161 -2.06 0.37 8.27
C LEU A 161 -3.46 0.44 8.83
N GLU A 162 -4.40 0.98 8.08
CA GLU A 162 -5.83 0.88 8.34
C GLU A 162 -6.35 -0.33 7.55
N VAL A 163 -6.88 -1.34 8.27
CA VAL A 163 -7.20 -2.65 7.70
C VAL A 163 -8.63 -3.05 8.02
N GLU A 164 -9.35 -3.55 7.02
CA GLU A 164 -10.62 -4.23 7.14
C GLU A 164 -10.36 -5.74 7.07
N LEU A 165 -10.51 -6.43 8.23
CA LEU A 165 -10.33 -7.88 8.29
C LEU A 165 -11.47 -8.63 7.59
N PRO A 166 -11.20 -9.79 6.95
CA PRO A 166 -12.24 -10.62 6.36
C PRO A 166 -13.23 -11.07 7.43
N ARG A 167 -14.50 -11.23 7.04
CA ARG A 167 -15.58 -11.75 7.92
C ARG A 167 -15.57 -13.25 7.96
#